data_497060ddbe1cbb6d134c2e06d4838c9d
#
_entry.id   497060ddbe1cbb6d134c2e06d4838c9d
#
_cell.length_a   1.000
_cell.length_b   1.000
_cell.length_c   1.000
_cell.angle_alpha   90.00
_cell.angle_beta   90.00
_cell.angle_gamma   90.00
#
_symmetry.space_group_name_H-M   'P 1'
#
loop_
_entity.id
_entity.type
_entity.pdbx_description
1 polymer ?
#
loop_
_entity_poly.entity_id
_entity_poly.type
_entity_poly.pdbx_seq_one_letter_code
_entity_poly.pdbx_strand_id
1 'polypeptide(L)'
;MAYRLKFASRAVREIGEAFDWYEEQSEGLGAEFELAFELQLKRLEQVPLFYTEIVPGVRRTLLPRFPYGVFYTVRNDLVHVLAVIHNARNPQRWPSRRAR
;
A
#
# COMPACT_ATOMS: atom_id res chain seq x y z
N MET A 1 13.97 -2.12 16.02
CA MET A 1 14.32 -3.02 14.93
C MET A 1 13.37 -2.85 13.78
N ALA A 2 13.87 -2.80 12.56
CA ALA A 2 13.01 -2.60 11.40
C ALA A 2 12.40 -3.93 10.93
N TYR A 3 11.18 -3.86 10.44
CA TYR A 3 10.53 -5.00 9.81
C TYR A 3 11.03 -5.11 8.37
N ARG A 4 10.95 -6.31 7.81
CA ARG A 4 11.28 -6.53 6.41
C ARG A 4 10.00 -6.33 5.59
N LEU A 5 10.17 -5.85 4.36
CA LEU A 5 9.05 -5.63 3.43
C LEU A 5 9.10 -6.65 2.31
N LYS A 6 7.94 -7.13 1.92
CA LYS A 6 7.77 -8.00 0.76
C LYS A 6 6.51 -7.53 0.03
N PHE A 7 6.50 -7.59 -1.30
CA PHE A 7 5.40 -7.09 -2.10
C PHE A 7 4.79 -8.20 -2.93
N ALA A 8 3.47 -8.33 -2.85
CA ALA A 8 2.76 -9.23 -3.75
C ALA A 8 2.83 -8.68 -5.18
N SER A 9 2.77 -9.57 -6.16
CA SER A 9 2.79 -9.16 -7.58
C SER A 9 1.71 -8.14 -7.88
N ARG A 10 0.53 -8.33 -7.33
CA ARG A 10 -0.57 -7.39 -7.49
C ARG A 10 -0.19 -6.00 -7.03
N ALA A 11 0.46 -5.90 -5.87
CA ALA A 11 0.84 -4.60 -5.33
C ALA A 11 1.85 -3.90 -6.23
N VAL A 12 2.84 -4.66 -6.74
CA VAL A 12 3.83 -4.09 -7.66
C VAL A 12 3.15 -3.52 -8.89
N ARG A 13 2.21 -4.29 -9.46
CA ARG A 13 1.48 -3.83 -10.64
C ARG A 13 0.66 -2.60 -10.34
N GLU A 14 -0.01 -2.57 -9.20
CA GLU A 14 -0.87 -1.45 -8.84
C GLU A 14 -0.08 -0.16 -8.62
N ILE A 15 1.11 -0.28 -8.03
CA ILE A 15 1.99 0.88 -7.85
C ILE A 15 2.40 1.44 -9.21
N GLY A 16 2.79 0.56 -10.12
CA GLY A 16 3.17 0.99 -11.47
C GLY A 16 2.05 1.66 -12.22
N GLU A 17 0.84 1.10 -12.10
CA GLU A 17 -0.34 1.68 -12.76
C GLU A 17 -0.67 3.06 -12.19
N ALA A 18 -0.56 3.22 -10.87
CA ALA A 18 -0.83 4.52 -10.26
C ALA A 18 0.23 5.55 -10.69
N PHE A 19 1.49 5.14 -10.71
CA PHE A 19 2.56 6.01 -11.18
C PHE A 19 2.27 6.52 -12.59
N ASP A 20 1.95 5.58 -13.49
CA ASP A 20 1.70 5.93 -14.90
C ASP A 20 0.50 6.86 -15.03
N TRP A 21 -0.57 6.59 -14.28
CA TRP A 21 -1.76 7.42 -14.35
C TRP A 21 -1.46 8.85 -13.94
N TYR A 22 -0.75 9.03 -12.81
CA TYR A 22 -0.42 10.37 -12.33
C TYR A 22 0.54 11.08 -13.29
N GLU A 23 1.49 10.35 -13.85
CA GLU A 23 2.44 10.96 -14.78
C GLU A 23 1.72 11.47 -16.03
N GLU A 24 0.68 10.77 -16.46
CA GLU A 24 -0.14 11.22 -17.59
C GLU A 24 -0.92 12.48 -17.27
N GLN A 25 -1.30 12.66 -16.00
CA GLN A 25 -2.03 13.85 -15.60
C GLN A 25 -1.13 15.08 -15.59
N SER A 26 0.10 14.93 -15.14
CA SER A 26 1.03 16.05 -15.06
C SER A 26 2.44 15.50 -14.93
N GLU A 27 3.34 16.05 -15.71
CA GLU A 27 4.74 15.62 -15.66
C GLU A 27 5.30 15.78 -14.25
N GLY A 28 5.94 14.74 -13.74
CA GLY A 28 6.52 14.73 -12.41
C GLY A 28 5.57 14.29 -11.31
N LEU A 29 4.26 14.19 -11.60
CA LEU A 29 3.30 13.83 -10.57
C LEU A 29 3.43 12.36 -10.17
N GLY A 30 3.79 11.50 -11.12
CA GLY A 30 4.07 10.10 -10.81
C GLY A 30 5.22 9.96 -9.81
N ALA A 31 6.28 10.77 -10.00
CA ALA A 31 7.41 10.76 -9.08
C ALA A 31 7.00 11.24 -7.69
N GLU A 32 6.08 12.21 -7.61
CA GLU A 32 5.57 12.66 -6.31
C GLU A 32 4.78 11.56 -5.62
N PHE A 33 3.97 10.83 -6.37
CA PHE A 33 3.24 9.68 -5.83
C PHE A 33 4.22 8.64 -5.29
N GLU A 34 5.24 8.33 -6.07
CA GLU A 34 6.22 7.32 -5.68
C GLU A 34 6.95 7.72 -4.41
N LEU A 35 7.29 9.00 -4.28
CA LEU A 35 7.96 9.49 -3.08
C LEU A 35 7.05 9.37 -1.86
N ALA A 36 5.79 9.75 -2.00
CA ALA A 36 4.83 9.62 -0.90
C ALA A 36 4.70 8.15 -0.48
N PHE A 37 4.68 7.25 -1.46
CA PHE A 37 4.58 5.83 -1.20
C PHE A 37 5.82 5.32 -0.45
N GLU A 38 7.01 5.72 -0.91
CA GLU A 38 8.26 5.28 -0.28
C GLU A 38 8.37 5.78 1.16
N LEU A 39 7.94 7.01 1.43
CA LEU A 39 7.95 7.54 2.79
C LEU A 39 7.02 6.74 3.69
N GLN A 40 5.87 6.33 3.17
CA GLN A 40 4.94 5.53 3.95
C GLN A 40 5.48 4.12 4.21
N LEU A 41 6.21 3.56 3.24
CA LEU A 41 6.86 2.27 3.45
C LEU A 41 7.88 2.32 4.58
N LYS A 42 8.61 3.42 4.69
CA LYS A 42 9.56 3.57 5.79
C LYS A 42 8.85 3.56 7.14
N ARG A 43 7.67 4.15 7.21
CA ARG A 43 6.89 4.09 8.44
C ARG A 43 6.44 2.65 8.73
N LEU A 44 6.05 1.90 7.71
CA LEU A 44 5.67 0.51 7.89
C LEU A 44 6.82 -0.35 8.39
N GLU A 45 8.05 -0.01 8.01
CA GLU A 45 9.21 -0.73 8.51
C GLU A 45 9.41 -0.51 10.01
N GLN A 46 8.91 0.58 10.54
CA GLN A 46 9.13 0.93 11.94
C GLN A 46 7.95 0.55 12.82
N VAL A 47 6.75 0.86 12.40
CA VAL A 47 5.57 0.71 13.26
C VAL A 47 4.37 0.10 12.51
N PRO A 48 4.51 -1.09 11.93
CA PRO A 48 3.42 -1.64 11.12
C PRO A 48 2.17 -1.98 11.94
N LEU A 49 2.32 -2.22 13.24
CA LEU A 49 1.19 -2.58 14.07
C LEU A 49 0.41 -1.37 14.56
N PHE A 50 0.89 -0.17 14.25
CA PHE A 50 0.21 1.06 14.62
C PHE A 50 -1.12 1.23 13.87
N TYR A 51 -1.17 0.75 12.63
CA TYR A 51 -2.32 0.99 11.75
C TYR A 51 -3.41 -0.06 11.98
N THR A 52 -4.66 0.34 11.71
CA THR A 52 -5.83 -0.45 12.04
C THR A 52 -6.02 -1.67 11.13
N GLU A 53 -6.41 -2.78 11.73
CA GLU A 53 -6.90 -3.93 10.95
C GLU A 53 -8.27 -3.57 10.36
N ILE A 54 -8.43 -3.78 9.07
CA ILE A 54 -9.72 -3.55 8.41
C ILE A 54 -10.54 -4.82 8.31
N VAL A 55 -9.87 -5.97 8.24
CA VAL A 55 -10.44 -7.29 8.42
C VAL A 55 -9.41 -8.09 9.20
N PRO A 56 -9.80 -9.23 9.81
CA PRO A 56 -8.83 -9.98 10.62
C PRO A 56 -7.53 -10.26 9.86
N GLY A 57 -6.44 -9.79 10.43
CA GLY A 57 -5.11 -10.04 9.91
C GLY A 57 -4.66 -9.12 8.80
N VAL A 58 -5.52 -8.23 8.28
CA VAL A 58 -5.13 -7.32 7.22
C VAL A 58 -5.26 -5.88 7.71
N ARG A 59 -4.16 -5.15 7.65
CA ARG A 59 -4.13 -3.75 8.05
C ARG A 59 -4.07 -2.86 6.84
N ARG A 60 -4.45 -1.61 7.03
CA ARG A 60 -4.41 -0.59 5.97
C ARG A 60 -3.79 0.68 6.51
N THR A 61 -2.86 1.23 5.74
CA THR A 61 -2.41 2.60 5.96
C THR A 61 -2.76 3.42 4.73
N LEU A 62 -3.00 4.72 4.93
CA LEU A 62 -3.38 5.62 3.85
C LEU A 62 -2.18 6.47 3.46
N LEU A 63 -2.04 6.74 2.16
CA LEU A 63 -0.99 7.65 1.70
C LEU A 63 -1.39 9.09 2.00
N PRO A 64 -0.44 9.93 2.41
CA PRO A 64 -0.70 11.38 2.47
C PRO A 64 -0.80 11.92 1.05
N ARG A 65 -1.67 12.89 0.82
CA ARG A 65 -1.86 13.62 -0.44
C ARG A 65 -2.50 12.81 -1.57
N PHE A 66 -2.32 11.49 -1.59
CA PHE A 66 -2.85 10.65 -2.67
C PHE A 66 -3.89 9.69 -2.10
N PRO A 67 -5.04 9.54 -2.76
CA PRO A 67 -6.17 8.78 -2.18
C PRO A 67 -6.01 7.28 -2.37
N TYR A 68 -4.93 6.72 -1.82
CA TYR A 68 -4.65 5.29 -1.92
C TYR A 68 -4.47 4.68 -0.54
N GLY A 69 -4.95 3.45 -0.40
CA GLY A 69 -4.70 2.64 0.77
C GLY A 69 -3.68 1.57 0.45
N VAL A 70 -2.78 1.32 1.39
CA VAL A 70 -1.78 0.25 1.30
C VAL A 70 -2.22 -0.84 2.26
N PHE A 71 -2.53 -2.02 1.71
CA PHE A 71 -3.06 -3.16 2.46
C PHE A 71 -1.95 -4.16 2.70
N TYR A 72 -1.80 -4.61 3.94
CA TYR A 72 -0.68 -5.47 4.28
C TYR A 72 -1.00 -6.37 5.46
N THR A 73 -0.22 -7.44 5.58
CA THR A 73 -0.26 -8.32 6.74
C THR A 73 1.09 -8.24 7.44
N VAL A 74 1.10 -8.59 8.73
CA VAL A 74 2.35 -8.66 9.48
C VAL A 74 2.46 -10.06 10.07
N ARG A 75 3.57 -10.73 9.79
CA ARG A 75 3.86 -12.04 10.37
C ARG A 75 5.31 -12.03 10.82
N ASN A 76 5.51 -12.18 12.13
CA ASN A 76 6.84 -12.06 12.72
C ASN A 76 7.44 -10.69 12.35
N ASP A 77 8.59 -10.67 11.69
CA ASP A 77 9.23 -9.42 11.29
C ASP A 77 8.93 -9.04 9.84
N LEU A 78 7.98 -9.72 9.20
CA LEU A 78 7.71 -9.50 7.78
C LEU A 78 6.41 -8.74 7.59
N VAL A 79 6.50 -7.62 6.89
CA VAL A 79 5.34 -6.87 6.40
C VAL A 79 5.15 -7.24 4.95
N HIS A 80 4.04 -7.89 4.65
CA HIS A 80 3.72 -8.31 3.29
C HIS A 80 2.68 -7.38 2.71
N VAL A 81 3.07 -6.53 1.78
CA VAL A 81 2.19 -5.58 1.12
C VAL A 81 1.40 -6.32 0.06
N LEU A 82 0.07 -6.39 0.25
CA LEU A 82 -0.81 -7.19 -0.58
C LEU A 82 -1.37 -6.41 -1.75
N ALA A 83 -1.70 -5.14 -1.54
CA ALA A 83 -2.39 -4.36 -2.56
C ALA A 83 -2.23 -2.88 -2.26
N VAL A 84 -2.32 -2.07 -3.32
CA VAL A 84 -2.32 -0.61 -3.25
C VAL A 84 -3.51 -0.16 -4.05
N ILE A 85 -4.56 0.30 -3.37
CA ILE A 85 -5.88 0.50 -3.98
C ILE A 85 -6.34 1.93 -3.76
N HIS A 86 -6.86 2.54 -4.82
CA HIS A 86 -7.47 3.87 -4.76
C HIS A 86 -8.68 3.83 -3.83
N ASN A 87 -8.77 4.77 -2.88
CA ASN A 87 -9.78 4.73 -1.82
C ASN A 87 -11.21 4.80 -2.33
N ALA A 88 -11.44 5.49 -3.44
CA ALA A 88 -12.78 5.68 -3.97
C ALA A 88 -13.16 4.67 -5.04
N ARG A 89 -12.23 3.82 -5.48
CA ARG A 89 -12.49 2.84 -6.52
C ARG A 89 -12.57 1.44 -5.93
N ASN A 90 -13.58 0.69 -6.33
CA ASN A 90 -13.72 -0.74 -6.04
C ASN A 90 -13.52 -1.10 -4.56
N PRO A 91 -14.32 -0.53 -3.65
CA PRO A 91 -14.18 -0.88 -2.23
C PRO A 91 -14.42 -2.36 -1.96
N GLN A 92 -15.14 -3.08 -2.83
CA GLN A 92 -15.33 -4.50 -2.66
C GLN A 92 -14.11 -5.33 -3.02
N ARG A 93 -13.07 -4.70 -3.54
CA ARG A 93 -11.86 -5.41 -3.96
C ARG A 93 -10.79 -5.45 -2.88
N TRP A 94 -11.15 -5.11 -1.68
CA TRP A 94 -10.21 -5.19 -0.58
C TRP A 94 -9.69 -6.61 -0.46
N PRO A 95 -8.37 -6.77 -0.28
CA PRO A 95 -7.83 -8.10 -0.05
C PRO A 95 -8.32 -8.65 1.26
N SER A 96 -8.39 -9.96 1.34
CA SER A 96 -8.81 -10.60 2.56
C SER A 96 -7.89 -11.79 2.79
N ARG A 97 -7.85 -12.24 4.04
CA ARG A 97 -7.05 -13.43 4.36
C ARG A 97 -7.65 -14.68 3.75
N ARG A 98 -8.93 -14.65 3.47
CA ARG A 98 -9.56 -15.75 2.75
C ARG A 98 -9.31 -15.50 1.29
N ALA A 99 -8.36 -16.21 0.73
CA ALA A 99 -8.11 -16.13 -0.69
C ALA A 99 -9.34 -16.61 -1.44
N ARG A 100 -9.61 -15.98 -2.54
CA ARG A 100 -10.71 -16.39 -3.40
C ARG A 100 -10.17 -16.72 -4.72
#